data_2c9aa2d3f2bb243729f3ebed8cfdaa97
#
_entry.id   2c9aa2d3f2bb243729f3ebed8cfdaa97
#
_cell.length_a   1.000
_cell.length_b   1.000
_cell.length_c   1.000
_cell.angle_alpha   90.00
_cell.angle_beta   90.00
_cell.angle_gamma   90.00
#
_symmetry.space_group_name_H-M   'P 1'
#
loop_
_entity.id
_entity.type
_entity.pdbx_description
1 polymer ?
#
loop_
_entity_poly.entity_id
_entity_poly.type
_entity_poly.pdbx_seq_one_letter_code
_entity_poly.pdbx_strand_id
1 'polypeptide(L)'
;AALMALTKKFDLIDLTEKGFRVSLEEIQDAKGNISKEELTALKFAAKRIEAFHANQKPKDLSYIDEQGVGLGLRWTALDSVGLYVPGGTASYPSSVLMNAIPAKVAGVKRSVITVPSSNGAINPMVLAAADIVGVTEVYRIGGAQAIAALAYGTGSIAPVDKIVGPGNAYVATAKKMVYGKVGIDSIAGPSEVVIVADKKNNPEWIAYD
;
A
#
# COMPACT_ATOMS: atom_id res chain seq x y z
N ALA A 1 2.17 23.56 2.42
CA ALA A 1 2.14 24.35 1.17
C ALA A 1 2.43 23.48 -0.07
N ALA A 2 3.62 22.81 -0.19
CA ALA A 2 4.01 22.04 -1.38
C ALA A 2 3.05 20.89 -1.74
N LEU A 3 2.60 20.10 -0.75
CA LEU A 3 1.62 19.03 -0.98
C LEU A 3 0.33 19.56 -1.61
N MET A 4 -0.21 20.66 -1.10
CA MET A 4 -1.44 21.27 -1.63
C MET A 4 -1.25 21.73 -3.07
N ALA A 5 -0.14 22.42 -3.36
CA ALA A 5 0.15 22.90 -4.72
C ALA A 5 0.29 21.76 -5.73
N LEU A 6 0.99 20.70 -5.36
CA LEU A 6 1.19 19.53 -6.25
C LEU A 6 -0.09 18.71 -6.42
N THR A 7 -0.87 18.51 -5.36
CA THR A 7 -2.17 17.82 -5.45
C THR A 7 -3.16 18.63 -6.30
N LYS A 8 -3.21 19.95 -6.13
CA LYS A 8 -4.02 20.82 -7.00
C LYS A 8 -3.60 20.73 -8.47
N LYS A 9 -2.29 20.67 -8.73
CA LYS A 9 -1.75 20.57 -10.09
C LYS A 9 -2.04 19.24 -10.78
N PHE A 10 -1.88 18.12 -10.07
CA PHE A 10 -1.92 16.78 -10.67
C PHE A 10 -3.24 16.05 -10.46
N ASP A 11 -3.88 16.25 -9.32
CA ASP A 11 -5.15 15.59 -8.98
C ASP A 11 -6.37 16.52 -9.17
N LEU A 12 -6.14 17.77 -9.62
CA LEU A 12 -7.16 18.77 -9.93
C LEU A 12 -8.11 19.09 -8.76
N ILE A 13 -7.63 18.92 -7.54
CA ILE A 13 -8.40 19.19 -6.32
C ILE A 13 -7.72 20.21 -5.42
N ASP A 14 -8.50 21.15 -4.91
CA ASP A 14 -8.11 22.02 -3.80
C ASP A 14 -8.48 21.35 -2.47
N LEU A 15 -7.48 20.92 -1.72
CA LEU A 15 -7.67 20.24 -0.45
C LEU A 15 -7.77 21.21 0.75
N THR A 16 -7.92 22.51 0.50
CA THR A 16 -8.02 23.53 1.55
C THR A 16 -9.25 23.29 2.44
N GLU A 17 -10.36 22.86 1.85
CA GLU A 17 -11.61 22.61 2.55
C GLU A 17 -11.74 21.16 3.04
N LYS A 18 -11.44 20.17 2.18
CA LYS A 18 -11.59 18.75 2.50
C LYS A 18 -10.43 18.16 3.32
N GLY A 19 -9.27 18.80 3.31
CA GLY A 19 -8.05 18.26 3.91
C GLY A 19 -7.50 17.03 3.16
N PHE A 20 -6.31 16.61 3.55
CA PHE A 20 -5.65 15.43 2.95
C PHE A 20 -6.23 14.11 3.44
N ARG A 21 -6.66 14.06 4.71
CA ARG A 21 -7.10 12.84 5.36
C ARG A 21 -8.54 12.49 4.96
N VAL A 22 -8.75 11.24 4.61
CA VAL A 22 -10.09 10.65 4.42
C VAL A 22 -10.70 10.45 5.81
N SER A 23 -11.96 10.82 5.99
CA SER A 23 -12.65 10.61 7.27
C SER A 23 -12.90 9.10 7.50
N LEU A 24 -13.02 8.72 8.77
CA LEU A 24 -13.36 7.35 9.13
C LEU A 24 -14.74 6.95 8.59
N GLU A 25 -15.69 7.88 8.63
CA GLU A 25 -17.03 7.73 8.08
C GLU A 25 -16.98 7.40 6.58
N GLU A 26 -16.24 8.19 5.80
CA GLU A 26 -16.06 7.94 4.35
C GLU A 26 -15.43 6.57 4.04
N ILE A 27 -14.49 6.11 4.88
CA ILE A 27 -13.89 4.77 4.75
C ILE A 27 -14.93 3.69 5.03
N GLN A 28 -15.73 3.85 6.09
CA GLN A 28 -16.74 2.87 6.50
C GLN A 28 -17.93 2.80 5.53
N ASP A 29 -18.37 3.95 5.06
CA ASP A 29 -19.50 4.07 4.12
C ASP A 29 -19.16 3.53 2.72
N ALA A 30 -17.88 3.44 2.38
CA ALA A 30 -17.44 2.93 1.08
C ALA A 30 -17.97 1.52 0.77
N LYS A 31 -18.19 0.68 1.78
CA LYS A 31 -18.79 -0.66 1.60
C LYS A 31 -20.23 -0.61 1.13
N GLY A 32 -20.96 0.45 1.46
CA GLY A 32 -22.32 0.69 0.95
C GLY A 32 -22.36 1.16 -0.51
N ASN A 33 -21.23 1.63 -1.03
CA ASN A 33 -21.10 2.18 -2.37
C ASN A 33 -20.52 1.19 -3.40
N ILE A 34 -20.38 -0.07 -3.02
CA ILE A 34 -19.99 -1.19 -3.90
C ILE A 34 -21.05 -2.29 -3.87
N SER A 35 -21.08 -3.14 -4.89
CA SER A 35 -22.01 -4.24 -4.95
C SER A 35 -21.72 -5.31 -3.87
N LYS A 36 -22.72 -6.11 -3.52
CA LYS A 36 -22.55 -7.26 -2.60
C LYS A 36 -21.56 -8.28 -3.15
N GLU A 37 -21.52 -8.45 -4.45
CA GLU A 37 -20.61 -9.35 -5.15
C GLU A 37 -19.17 -8.88 -5.02
N GLU A 38 -18.88 -7.60 -5.30
CA GLU A 38 -17.56 -6.98 -5.13
C GLU A 38 -17.08 -7.06 -3.67
N LEU A 39 -17.96 -6.75 -2.72
CA LEU A 39 -17.63 -6.86 -1.29
C LEU A 39 -17.29 -8.29 -0.88
N THR A 40 -18.02 -9.27 -1.41
CA THR A 40 -17.76 -10.70 -1.16
C THR A 40 -16.42 -11.12 -1.75
N ALA A 41 -16.12 -10.70 -2.98
CA ALA A 41 -14.85 -10.97 -3.64
C ALA A 41 -13.67 -10.38 -2.89
N LEU A 42 -13.76 -9.10 -2.44
CA LEU A 42 -12.72 -8.45 -1.63
C LEU A 42 -12.47 -9.20 -0.31
N LYS A 43 -13.52 -9.58 0.41
CA LYS A 43 -13.39 -10.34 1.67
C LYS A 43 -12.77 -11.72 1.44
N PHE A 44 -13.15 -12.39 0.35
CA PHE A 44 -12.59 -13.69 -0.01
C PHE A 44 -11.10 -13.56 -0.34
N ALA A 45 -10.71 -12.57 -1.15
CA ALA A 45 -9.31 -12.29 -1.48
C ALA A 45 -8.51 -11.97 -0.21
N ALA A 46 -9.02 -11.09 0.65
CA ALA A 46 -8.39 -10.72 1.91
C ALA A 46 -8.08 -11.94 2.77
N LYS A 47 -9.06 -12.84 2.96
CA LYS A 47 -8.89 -14.08 3.74
C LYS A 47 -7.79 -14.99 3.17
N ARG A 48 -7.73 -15.12 1.83
CA ARG A 48 -6.70 -15.95 1.17
C ARG A 48 -5.31 -15.36 1.32
N ILE A 49 -5.17 -14.04 1.15
CA ILE A 49 -3.90 -13.32 1.31
C ILE A 49 -3.43 -13.44 2.78
N GLU A 50 -4.32 -13.25 3.75
CA GLU A 50 -4.00 -13.39 5.16
C GLU A 50 -3.51 -14.81 5.50
N ALA A 51 -4.21 -15.84 5.04
CA ALA A 51 -3.83 -17.23 5.24
C ALA A 51 -2.46 -17.57 4.62
N PHE A 52 -2.16 -17.04 3.44
CA PHE A 52 -0.86 -17.22 2.80
C PHE A 52 0.26 -16.58 3.60
N HIS A 53 0.12 -15.30 3.95
CA HIS A 53 1.16 -14.55 4.66
C HIS A 53 1.35 -15.00 6.11
N ALA A 54 0.33 -15.56 6.75
CA ALA A 54 0.47 -16.15 8.08
C ALA A 54 1.55 -17.27 8.13
N ASN A 55 1.72 -18.00 7.02
CA ASN A 55 2.74 -19.05 6.91
C ASN A 55 4.15 -18.51 6.61
N GLN A 56 4.27 -17.24 6.23
CA GLN A 56 5.56 -16.60 5.94
C GLN A 56 6.18 -15.90 7.13
N LYS A 57 5.45 -15.82 8.26
CA LYS A 57 5.96 -15.16 9.46
C LYS A 57 7.19 -15.92 9.98
N PRO A 58 8.36 -15.26 10.07
CA PRO A 58 9.57 -15.91 10.55
C PRO A 58 9.45 -16.28 12.03
N LYS A 59 10.15 -17.35 12.43
CA LYS A 59 10.21 -17.79 13.82
C LYS A 59 11.50 -17.28 14.45
N ASP A 60 11.42 -16.93 15.71
CA ASP A 60 12.60 -16.64 16.53
C ASP A 60 13.49 -17.89 16.62
N LEU A 61 14.80 -17.69 16.67
CA LEU A 61 15.79 -18.73 16.91
C LEU A 61 16.46 -18.46 18.25
N SER A 62 16.62 -19.50 19.08
CA SER A 62 17.40 -19.43 20.30
C SER A 62 18.04 -20.79 20.56
N TYR A 63 19.35 -20.81 20.82
CA TYR A 63 20.11 -22.02 21.12
C TYR A 63 21.36 -21.70 21.94
N ILE A 64 21.95 -22.70 22.53
CA ILE A 64 23.25 -22.63 23.20
C ILE A 64 24.25 -23.38 22.32
N ASP A 65 25.38 -22.76 22.02
CA ASP A 65 26.42 -23.40 21.22
C ASP A 65 27.28 -24.37 22.06
N GLU A 66 28.22 -25.04 21.41
CA GLU A 66 29.11 -26.01 22.02
C GLU A 66 30.04 -25.39 23.10
N GLN A 67 30.23 -24.08 23.07
CA GLN A 67 31.03 -23.34 24.03
C GLN A 67 30.21 -22.81 25.22
N GLY A 68 28.90 -23.12 25.26
CA GLY A 68 27.99 -22.64 26.29
C GLY A 68 27.46 -21.21 26.07
N VAL A 69 27.66 -20.63 24.91
CA VAL A 69 27.18 -19.27 24.59
C VAL A 69 25.75 -19.32 24.07
N GLY A 70 24.88 -18.52 24.69
CA GLY A 70 23.49 -18.32 24.22
C GLY A 70 23.43 -17.41 22.98
N LEU A 71 22.92 -17.95 21.88
CA LEU A 71 22.78 -17.25 20.61
C LEU A 71 21.31 -17.25 20.17
N GLY A 72 20.89 -16.21 19.44
CA GLY A 72 19.52 -16.13 18.96
C GLY A 72 19.28 -15.05 17.92
N LEU A 73 18.13 -15.18 17.25
CA LEU A 73 17.58 -14.21 16.33
C LEU A 73 16.14 -13.92 16.76
N ARG A 74 15.83 -12.65 16.94
CA ARG A 74 14.50 -12.19 17.32
C ARG A 74 13.89 -11.36 16.20
N TRP A 75 12.69 -11.71 15.77
CA TRP A 75 11.92 -10.96 14.80
C TRP A 75 10.90 -10.05 15.47
N THR A 76 10.90 -8.80 15.11
CA THR A 76 9.92 -7.81 15.60
C THR A 76 9.27 -7.10 14.44
N ALA A 77 7.98 -6.75 14.61
CA ALA A 77 7.29 -5.92 13.64
C ALA A 77 7.90 -4.50 13.60
N LEU A 78 7.79 -3.84 12.47
CA LEU A 78 7.98 -2.38 12.36
C LEU A 78 6.85 -1.67 13.12
N ASP A 79 7.11 -0.48 13.63
CA ASP A 79 6.07 0.31 14.30
C ASP A 79 5.06 0.88 13.30
N SER A 80 5.52 1.30 12.12
CA SER A 80 4.68 1.93 11.11
C SER A 80 5.10 1.65 9.67
N VAL A 81 4.11 1.56 8.76
CA VAL A 81 4.35 1.42 7.32
C VAL A 81 3.46 2.36 6.51
N GLY A 82 4.03 2.93 5.46
CA GLY A 82 3.32 3.69 4.44
C GLY A 82 3.04 2.80 3.23
N LEU A 83 1.79 2.74 2.82
CA LEU A 83 1.29 1.94 1.73
C LEU A 83 0.92 2.86 0.57
N TYR A 84 1.77 2.90 -0.46
CA TYR A 84 1.45 3.65 -1.66
C TYR A 84 0.51 2.83 -2.54
N VAL A 85 -0.69 3.32 -2.77
CA VAL A 85 -1.68 2.71 -3.66
C VAL A 85 -1.73 3.53 -4.94
N PRO A 86 -1.47 2.94 -6.10
CA PRO A 86 -1.59 3.65 -7.36
C PRO A 86 -3.03 4.11 -7.59
N GLY A 87 -3.18 5.22 -8.30
CA GLY A 87 -4.46 5.76 -8.74
C GLY A 87 -4.35 6.27 -10.17
N GLY A 88 -5.39 6.87 -10.67
CA GLY A 88 -5.49 7.39 -12.03
C GLY A 88 -6.64 6.73 -12.79
N THR A 89 -6.41 6.23 -14.00
CA THR A 89 -7.46 5.61 -14.84
C THR A 89 -7.96 4.27 -14.29
N ALA A 90 -7.15 3.55 -13.53
CA ALA A 90 -7.51 2.28 -12.92
C ALA A 90 -7.56 2.36 -11.40
N SER A 91 -8.40 1.53 -10.80
CA SER A 91 -8.54 1.36 -9.36
C SER A 91 -7.84 0.07 -8.91
N TYR A 92 -7.08 0.15 -7.82
CA TYR A 92 -6.27 -0.97 -7.34
C TYR A 92 -6.60 -1.37 -5.89
N PRO A 93 -7.83 -1.87 -5.61
CA PRO A 93 -8.16 -2.40 -4.28
C PRO A 93 -7.27 -3.59 -3.90
N SER A 94 -6.80 -4.35 -4.89
CA SER A 94 -5.82 -5.42 -4.70
C SER A 94 -4.50 -4.92 -4.10
N SER A 95 -4.01 -3.75 -4.51
CA SER A 95 -2.79 -3.15 -3.93
C SER A 95 -2.97 -2.81 -2.46
N VAL A 96 -4.18 -2.41 -2.04
CA VAL A 96 -4.49 -2.23 -0.61
C VAL A 96 -4.35 -3.56 0.12
N LEU A 97 -5.03 -4.61 -0.34
CA LEU A 97 -5.02 -5.92 0.31
C LEU A 97 -3.60 -6.52 0.34
N MET A 98 -2.89 -6.49 -0.79
CA MET A 98 -1.56 -7.07 -0.94
C MET A 98 -0.47 -6.37 -0.11
N ASN A 99 -0.65 -5.10 0.25
CA ASN A 99 0.30 -4.37 1.09
C ASN A 99 -0.13 -4.34 2.56
N ALA A 100 -1.42 -4.11 2.85
CA ALA A 100 -1.90 -3.94 4.21
C ALA A 100 -2.00 -5.28 4.99
N ILE A 101 -2.38 -6.36 4.33
CA ILE A 101 -2.53 -7.67 5.01
C ILE A 101 -1.19 -8.21 5.48
N PRO A 102 -0.11 -8.23 4.69
CA PRO A 102 1.21 -8.63 5.19
C PRO A 102 1.68 -7.79 6.38
N ALA A 103 1.44 -6.47 6.34
CA ALA A 103 1.76 -5.58 7.46
C ALA A 103 0.99 -5.96 8.73
N LYS A 104 -0.33 -6.21 8.60
CA LYS A 104 -1.19 -6.69 9.70
C LYS A 104 -0.71 -8.04 10.26
N VAL A 105 -0.42 -9.01 9.39
CA VAL A 105 0.08 -10.34 9.78
C VAL A 105 1.42 -10.24 10.49
N ALA A 106 2.31 -9.34 10.04
CA ALA A 106 3.58 -9.07 10.70
C ALA A 106 3.41 -8.43 12.09
N GLY A 107 2.26 -7.84 12.38
CA GLY A 107 1.97 -7.16 13.65
C GLY A 107 2.32 -5.67 13.65
N VAL A 108 2.40 -5.03 12.48
CA VAL A 108 2.59 -3.58 12.35
C VAL A 108 1.40 -2.86 12.96
N LYS A 109 1.68 -1.91 13.88
CA LYS A 109 0.63 -1.22 14.64
C LYS A 109 -0.02 -0.09 13.84
N ARG A 110 0.75 0.60 13.00
CA ARG A 110 0.27 1.75 12.23
C ARG A 110 0.52 1.53 10.74
N SER A 111 -0.55 1.47 9.96
CA SER A 111 -0.51 1.42 8.50
C SER A 111 -1.17 2.67 7.94
N VAL A 112 -0.47 3.34 7.03
CA VAL A 112 -0.90 4.61 6.41
C VAL A 112 -1.03 4.40 4.91
N ILE A 113 -2.21 4.64 4.35
CA ILE A 113 -2.42 4.58 2.91
C ILE A 113 -2.30 5.98 2.31
N THR A 114 -1.56 6.10 1.22
CA THR A 114 -1.61 7.26 0.32
C THR A 114 -2.10 6.81 -1.05
N VAL A 115 -3.08 7.53 -1.60
CA VAL A 115 -3.69 7.23 -2.88
C VAL A 115 -4.03 8.53 -3.61
N PRO A 116 -3.64 8.70 -4.90
CA PRO A 116 -4.06 9.83 -5.70
C PRO A 116 -5.59 9.86 -5.83
N SER A 117 -6.17 11.04 -5.87
CA SER A 117 -7.61 11.21 -5.96
C SER A 117 -7.96 12.16 -7.11
N SER A 118 -8.48 11.65 -8.21
CA SER A 118 -8.95 12.50 -9.31
C SER A 118 -10.19 13.29 -8.87
N ASN A 119 -10.10 14.62 -8.93
CA ASN A 119 -11.17 15.52 -8.46
C ASN A 119 -11.60 15.26 -7.00
N GLY A 120 -10.71 14.72 -6.16
CA GLY A 120 -10.95 14.44 -4.75
C GLY A 120 -11.76 13.19 -4.44
N ALA A 121 -12.14 12.43 -5.46
CA ALA A 121 -12.81 11.15 -5.27
C ALA A 121 -11.77 10.01 -5.25
N ILE A 122 -11.89 9.14 -4.25
CA ILE A 122 -11.20 7.86 -4.20
C ILE A 122 -12.21 6.80 -4.58
N ASN A 123 -11.80 5.83 -5.38
CA ASN A 123 -12.68 4.73 -5.76
C ASN A 123 -13.20 3.99 -4.50
N PRO A 124 -14.52 3.77 -4.37
CA PRO A 124 -15.10 3.12 -3.20
C PRO A 124 -14.52 1.73 -2.90
N MET A 125 -14.11 0.97 -3.92
CA MET A 125 -13.48 -0.34 -3.72
C MET A 125 -12.12 -0.24 -2.98
N VAL A 126 -11.36 0.85 -3.20
CA VAL A 126 -10.09 1.10 -2.49
C VAL A 126 -10.34 1.39 -1.02
N LEU A 127 -11.34 2.23 -0.71
CA LEU A 127 -11.71 2.53 0.67
C LEU A 127 -12.35 1.33 1.37
N ALA A 128 -13.21 0.58 0.67
CA ALA A 128 -13.78 -0.67 1.19
C ALA A 128 -12.69 -1.71 1.50
N ALA A 129 -11.66 -1.82 0.65
CA ALA A 129 -10.51 -2.68 0.93
C ALA A 129 -9.74 -2.20 2.18
N ALA A 130 -9.53 -0.88 2.33
CA ALA A 130 -8.89 -0.32 3.52
C ALA A 130 -9.66 -0.64 4.80
N ASP A 131 -11.00 -0.51 4.77
CA ASP A 131 -11.87 -0.84 5.91
C ASP A 131 -11.85 -2.36 6.22
N ILE A 132 -11.89 -3.23 5.21
CA ILE A 132 -11.80 -4.69 5.39
C ILE A 132 -10.53 -5.10 6.14
N VAL A 133 -9.40 -4.45 5.86
CA VAL A 133 -8.11 -4.76 6.51
C VAL A 133 -7.88 -3.98 7.80
N GLY A 134 -8.76 -3.01 8.12
CA GLY A 134 -8.71 -2.21 9.34
C GLY A 134 -7.76 -1.01 9.28
N VAL A 135 -7.42 -0.51 8.09
CA VAL A 135 -6.62 0.71 7.94
C VAL A 135 -7.53 1.93 8.01
N THR A 136 -7.27 2.79 9.00
CA THR A 136 -8.07 4.00 9.29
C THR A 136 -7.34 5.30 8.95
N GLU A 137 -6.11 5.22 8.51
CA GLU A 137 -5.28 6.36 8.15
C GLU A 137 -5.04 6.37 6.64
N VAL A 138 -5.89 7.09 5.91
CA VAL A 138 -5.87 7.19 4.44
C VAL A 138 -5.76 8.65 4.03
N TYR A 139 -4.83 8.96 3.11
CA TYR A 139 -4.59 10.31 2.61
C TYR A 139 -4.78 10.40 1.09
N ARG A 140 -5.46 11.47 0.64
CA ARG A 140 -5.67 11.82 -0.77
C ARG A 140 -4.45 12.51 -1.35
N ILE A 141 -3.34 11.80 -1.44
CA ILE A 141 -2.11 12.30 -2.05
C ILE A 141 -1.43 11.20 -2.86
N GLY A 142 -0.89 11.55 -4.00
CA GLY A 142 -0.15 10.65 -4.87
C GLY A 142 1.22 11.20 -5.26
N GLY A 143 1.91 10.50 -6.14
CA GLY A 143 3.18 10.92 -6.72
C GLY A 143 4.36 10.96 -5.75
N ALA A 144 5.44 11.58 -6.19
CA ALA A 144 6.68 11.72 -5.42
C ALA A 144 6.48 12.45 -4.09
N GLN A 145 5.55 13.42 -4.04
CA GLN A 145 5.26 14.18 -2.84
C GLN A 145 4.60 13.34 -1.74
N ALA A 146 3.84 12.30 -2.08
CA ALA A 146 3.31 11.35 -1.11
C ALA A 146 4.44 10.53 -0.46
N ILE A 147 5.40 10.08 -1.26
CA ILE A 147 6.59 9.37 -0.77
C ILE A 147 7.40 10.26 0.18
N ALA A 148 7.64 11.52 -0.21
CA ALA A 148 8.35 12.49 0.63
C ALA A 148 7.60 12.77 1.95
N ALA A 149 6.26 12.89 1.91
CA ALA A 149 5.45 13.08 3.10
C ALA A 149 5.52 11.89 4.06
N LEU A 150 5.48 10.66 3.53
CA LEU A 150 5.63 9.45 4.34
C LEU A 150 7.04 9.30 4.94
N ALA A 151 8.09 9.72 4.22
CA ALA A 151 9.47 9.58 4.67
C ALA A 151 9.88 10.63 5.71
N TYR A 152 9.50 11.88 5.51
CA TYR A 152 9.95 13.01 6.33
C TYR A 152 8.91 13.51 7.31
N GLY A 153 7.66 13.13 7.09
CA GLY A 153 6.52 13.70 7.82
C GLY A 153 6.15 15.12 7.35
N THR A 154 5.00 15.55 7.80
CA THR A 154 4.46 16.92 7.63
C THR A 154 3.68 17.30 8.89
N GLY A 155 3.13 18.50 8.96
CA GLY A 155 2.22 18.85 10.05
C GLY A 155 0.94 17.99 10.12
N SER A 156 0.57 17.30 9.04
CA SER A 156 -0.66 16.48 8.96
C SER A 156 -0.39 14.98 8.87
N ILE A 157 0.82 14.57 8.50
CA ILE A 157 1.18 13.16 8.25
C ILE A 157 2.45 12.87 9.03
N ALA A 158 2.37 12.01 10.02
CA ALA A 158 3.55 11.53 10.73
C ALA A 158 4.38 10.60 9.84
N PRO A 159 5.73 10.62 9.90
CA PRO A 159 6.56 9.75 9.10
C PRO A 159 6.35 8.27 9.44
N VAL A 160 6.83 7.39 8.57
CA VAL A 160 6.75 5.94 8.73
C VAL A 160 8.15 5.32 8.66
N ASP A 161 8.27 4.06 9.12
CA ASP A 161 9.55 3.35 9.14
C ASP A 161 9.86 2.67 7.80
N LYS A 162 8.82 2.29 7.04
CA LYS A 162 8.97 1.69 5.72
C LYS A 162 7.85 2.12 4.78
N ILE A 163 8.19 2.33 3.49
CA ILE A 163 7.24 2.63 2.43
C ILE A 163 7.21 1.45 1.46
N VAL A 164 6.02 0.92 1.18
CA VAL A 164 5.80 -0.18 0.24
C VAL A 164 4.70 0.18 -0.78
N GLY A 165 4.69 -0.50 -1.87
CA GLY A 165 3.68 -0.35 -2.92
C GLY A 165 4.27 0.08 -4.27
N PRO A 166 3.62 -0.35 -5.37
CA PRO A 166 4.04 -0.02 -6.73
C PRO A 166 3.67 1.42 -7.09
N GLY A 167 4.39 2.02 -8.02
CA GLY A 167 4.11 3.36 -8.52
C GLY A 167 4.81 3.60 -9.85
N ASN A 168 4.53 4.74 -10.47
CA ASN A 168 5.17 5.16 -11.71
C ASN A 168 6.65 5.54 -11.48
N ALA A 169 7.35 5.92 -12.55
CA ALA A 169 8.77 6.30 -12.50
C ALA A 169 9.07 7.41 -11.47
N TYR A 170 8.16 8.37 -11.28
CA TYR A 170 8.33 9.43 -10.27
C TYR A 170 8.28 8.89 -8.85
N VAL A 171 7.36 7.96 -8.58
CA VAL A 171 7.23 7.29 -7.27
C VAL A 171 8.44 6.39 -7.03
N ALA A 172 8.87 5.60 -8.01
CA ALA A 172 10.03 4.73 -7.91
C ALA A 172 11.32 5.55 -7.64
N THR A 173 11.51 6.67 -8.36
CA THR A 173 12.63 7.58 -8.14
C THR A 173 12.57 8.20 -6.75
N ALA A 174 11.41 8.66 -6.30
CA ALA A 174 11.24 9.22 -4.97
C ALA A 174 11.56 8.19 -3.87
N LYS A 175 11.11 6.95 -4.02
CA LYS A 175 11.45 5.85 -3.09
C LYS A 175 12.97 5.63 -3.04
N LYS A 176 13.66 5.63 -4.18
CA LYS A 176 15.12 5.54 -4.24
C LYS A 176 15.80 6.70 -3.49
N MET A 177 15.30 7.92 -3.65
CA MET A 177 15.87 9.11 -3.02
C MET A 177 15.71 9.14 -1.49
N VAL A 178 14.65 8.55 -0.95
CA VAL A 178 14.38 8.51 0.49
C VAL A 178 14.93 7.25 1.17
N TYR A 179 15.44 6.29 0.40
CA TYR A 179 16.03 5.08 0.94
C TYR A 179 17.22 5.40 1.84
N GLY A 180 17.25 4.79 3.01
CA GLY A 180 18.20 5.10 4.08
C GLY A 180 17.65 6.08 5.13
N LYS A 181 16.77 7.02 4.74
CA LYS A 181 15.96 7.78 5.70
C LYS A 181 14.74 6.95 6.16
N VAL A 182 14.16 6.20 5.27
CA VAL A 182 13.05 5.28 5.47
C VAL A 182 13.34 3.98 4.72
N GLY A 183 12.86 2.84 5.22
CA GLY A 183 12.92 1.59 4.47
C GLY A 183 12.00 1.61 3.26
N ILE A 184 12.33 0.85 2.22
CA ILE A 184 11.43 0.62 1.06
C ILE A 184 11.29 -0.88 0.80
N ASP A 185 10.29 -1.27 0.01
CA ASP A 185 10.13 -2.66 -0.46
C ASP A 185 11.24 -3.04 -1.45
N SER A 186 11.28 -2.37 -2.60
CA SER A 186 12.33 -2.55 -3.61
C SER A 186 12.43 -1.32 -4.51
N ILE A 187 13.55 -1.22 -5.23
CA ILE A 187 13.67 -0.34 -6.40
C ILE A 187 13.22 -1.18 -7.59
N ALA A 188 12.16 -0.73 -8.29
CA ALA A 188 11.65 -1.42 -9.46
C ALA A 188 12.76 -1.56 -10.52
N GLY A 189 13.06 -2.80 -10.87
CA GLY A 189 13.96 -3.17 -11.97
C GLY A 189 13.17 -3.62 -13.21
N PRO A 190 13.86 -4.22 -14.20
CA PRO A 190 13.20 -4.86 -15.33
C PRO A 190 12.21 -5.92 -14.83
N SER A 191 11.06 -6.00 -15.48
CA SER A 191 10.07 -7.04 -15.19
C SER A 191 10.38 -8.31 -15.98
N GLU A 192 10.30 -9.44 -15.29
CA GLU A 192 10.26 -10.75 -15.94
C GLU A 192 8.80 -11.15 -16.09
N VAL A 193 8.39 -11.55 -17.29
CA VAL A 193 7.01 -11.90 -17.60
C VAL A 193 6.94 -13.37 -18.02
N VAL A 194 6.04 -14.11 -17.40
CA VAL A 194 5.67 -15.47 -17.83
C VAL A 194 4.23 -15.44 -18.28
N ILE A 195 4.01 -15.73 -19.56
CA ILE A 195 2.68 -15.79 -20.16
C ILE A 195 2.23 -17.24 -20.20
N VAL A 196 1.12 -17.54 -19.53
CA VAL A 196 0.46 -18.84 -19.58
C VAL A 196 -0.80 -18.71 -20.43
N ALA A 197 -0.80 -19.33 -21.60
CA ALA A 197 -1.89 -19.22 -22.55
C ALA A 197 -2.30 -20.60 -23.10
N ASP A 198 -3.53 -20.72 -23.55
CA ASP A 198 -4.05 -21.89 -24.23
C ASP A 198 -4.75 -21.52 -25.56
N LYS A 199 -5.31 -22.50 -26.26
CA LYS A 199 -6.01 -22.32 -27.55
C LYS A 199 -7.26 -21.41 -27.49
N LYS A 200 -7.71 -21.02 -26.30
CA LYS A 200 -8.85 -20.12 -26.12
C LYS A 200 -8.46 -18.66 -26.03
N ASN A 201 -7.16 -18.37 -25.85
CA ASN A 201 -6.65 -17.01 -25.81
C ASN A 201 -6.46 -16.47 -27.23
N ASN A 202 -6.67 -15.17 -27.41
CA ASN A 202 -6.37 -14.50 -28.67
C ASN A 202 -4.85 -14.35 -28.84
N PRO A 203 -4.23 -14.94 -29.88
CA PRO A 203 -2.78 -14.87 -30.09
C PRO A 203 -2.26 -13.44 -30.28
N GLU A 204 -3.06 -12.55 -30.88
CA GLU A 204 -2.67 -11.15 -31.08
C GLU A 204 -2.51 -10.41 -29.75
N TRP A 205 -3.39 -10.65 -28.79
CA TRP A 205 -3.28 -10.04 -27.46
C TRP A 205 -2.04 -10.50 -26.70
N ILE A 206 -1.71 -11.79 -26.83
CA ILE A 206 -0.50 -12.36 -26.21
C ILE A 206 0.78 -11.76 -26.81
N ALA A 207 0.76 -11.43 -28.11
CA ALA A 207 1.92 -10.85 -28.78
C ALA A 207 2.20 -9.38 -28.43
N TYR A 208 1.25 -8.70 -27.78
CA TYR A 208 1.43 -7.32 -27.33
C TYR A 208 1.95 -7.20 -25.87
N ASP A 209 1.94 -8.28 -25.10
CA ASP A 209 2.48 -8.36 -23.73
C ASP A 209 3.97 -8.75 -23.74
#